data_e194056df8b01e783e4e709da126a64a
#
_entry.id   e194056df8b01e783e4e709da126a64a
#
_cell.length_a   1.000
_cell.length_b   1.000
_cell.length_c   1.000
_cell.angle_alpha   90.00
_cell.angle_beta   90.00
_cell.angle_gamma   90.00
#
_symmetry.space_group_name_H-M   'P 1'
#
loop_
_entity.id
_entity.type
_entity.pdbx_description
1 polymer ?
#
loop_
_entity_poly.entity_id
_entity_poly.type
_entity_poly.pdbx_seq_one_letter_code
_entity_poly.pdbx_strand_id
1 'polypeptide(L)'
;MSTIYTSAEQLIGNTPLVELTHIEKEFDLKARLIAKLELFNPAGSVKDRVALAMINDAEKRGVLSKESVIIEPTSGNTGIGLASVAAARGYKLIIVMPDSMSVERRQIMKAYGAQLVLSPGAKGLPGAIELANQLAASTPNSFIAGQFVNPANVMAHYTTTGPEIYSATDGKVDIFVAGVGTGGTITGTGKYLKEQNSKIKVVAVEPAASPVLSKGVKGPHGIQGIGAGFVPDILDTGIYDEIIPVKDEDAFAYGRMMGRKEGVLVGISSGAALAAAVELAKREENAGKQIVVLMPDTGDRYLSTKLFAADED
;
A
#
# COMPACT_ATOMS: atom_id res chain seq x y z
N MET A 1 -4.43 -11.73 -30.42
CA MET A 1 -3.03 -11.28 -30.45
C MET A 1 -2.32 -11.95 -29.29
N SER A 2 -1.14 -12.56 -29.52
CA SER A 2 -0.36 -13.14 -28.42
C SER A 2 0.15 -12.00 -27.53
N THR A 3 -0.08 -12.11 -26.23
CA THR A 3 0.35 -11.11 -25.25
C THR A 3 1.59 -11.61 -24.54
N ILE A 4 2.74 -11.51 -25.22
CA ILE A 4 4.03 -11.83 -24.60
C ILE A 4 4.63 -10.53 -24.08
N TYR A 5 4.79 -10.42 -22.77
CA TYR A 5 5.44 -9.29 -22.12
C TYR A 5 6.96 -9.44 -22.20
N THR A 6 7.66 -8.34 -22.39
CA THR A 6 9.13 -8.30 -22.51
C THR A 6 9.83 -7.83 -21.23
N SER A 7 9.05 -7.34 -20.26
CA SER A 7 9.52 -6.92 -18.93
C SER A 7 8.47 -7.20 -17.86
N ALA A 8 8.90 -7.61 -16.68
CA ALA A 8 8.00 -7.84 -15.55
C ALA A 8 7.22 -6.58 -15.12
N GLU A 9 7.79 -5.39 -15.31
CA GLU A 9 7.10 -4.13 -14.98
C GLU A 9 5.83 -3.88 -15.78
N GLN A 10 5.69 -4.51 -16.97
CA GLN A 10 4.49 -4.42 -17.80
C GLN A 10 3.29 -5.19 -17.21
N LEU A 11 3.54 -6.03 -16.20
CA LEU A 11 2.52 -6.76 -15.45
C LEU A 11 1.99 -5.95 -14.26
N ILE A 12 2.58 -4.80 -13.96
CA ILE A 12 2.16 -3.95 -12.85
C ILE A 12 0.82 -3.30 -13.18
N GLY A 13 -0.12 -3.38 -12.24
CA GLY A 13 -1.47 -2.86 -12.43
C GLY A 13 -2.44 -3.89 -12.98
N ASN A 14 -3.61 -3.43 -13.42
CA ASN A 14 -4.72 -4.26 -13.89
C ASN A 14 -5.05 -5.41 -12.93
N THR A 15 -4.93 -5.16 -11.63
CA THR A 15 -5.18 -6.14 -10.59
C THR A 15 -6.67 -6.47 -10.49
N PRO A 16 -7.05 -7.71 -10.13
CA PRO A 16 -8.45 -8.11 -10.12
C PRO A 16 -9.24 -7.48 -8.96
N LEU A 17 -10.55 -7.39 -9.18
CA LEU A 17 -11.54 -7.18 -8.13
C LEU A 17 -12.28 -8.48 -7.87
N VAL A 18 -12.52 -8.80 -6.59
CA VAL A 18 -13.23 -10.00 -6.15
C VAL A 18 -14.32 -9.63 -5.16
N GLU A 19 -15.55 -10.07 -5.40
CA GLU A 19 -16.64 -9.92 -4.45
C GLU A 19 -16.50 -10.93 -3.31
N LEU A 20 -16.58 -10.45 -2.07
CA LEU A 20 -16.31 -11.23 -0.86
C LEU A 20 -17.59 -11.90 -0.35
N THR A 21 -18.15 -12.80 -1.17
CA THR A 21 -19.49 -13.39 -0.96
C THR A 21 -19.60 -14.24 0.30
N HIS A 22 -18.50 -14.88 0.75
CA HIS A 22 -18.52 -15.67 1.98
C HIS A 22 -18.50 -14.77 3.22
N ILE A 23 -17.79 -13.66 3.17
CA ILE A 23 -17.76 -12.65 4.24
C ILE A 23 -19.10 -11.91 4.30
N GLU A 24 -19.68 -11.56 3.16
CA GLU A 24 -21.02 -10.97 3.08
C GLU A 24 -22.06 -11.88 3.76
N LYS A 25 -22.02 -13.17 3.46
CA LYS A 25 -22.92 -14.17 4.06
C LYS A 25 -22.66 -14.35 5.55
N GLU A 26 -21.40 -14.40 5.98
CA GLU A 26 -21.01 -14.57 7.39
C GLU A 26 -21.62 -13.49 8.30
N PHE A 27 -21.65 -12.26 7.81
CA PHE A 27 -22.16 -11.10 8.57
C PHE A 27 -23.57 -10.65 8.16
N ASP A 28 -24.28 -11.39 7.30
CA ASP A 28 -25.57 -11.00 6.71
C ASP A 28 -25.56 -9.56 6.17
N LEU A 29 -24.49 -9.19 5.42
CA LEU A 29 -24.33 -7.85 4.91
C LEU A 29 -25.36 -7.53 3.84
N LYS A 30 -25.89 -6.30 3.86
CA LYS A 30 -26.82 -5.80 2.85
C LYS A 30 -26.12 -5.01 1.74
N ALA A 31 -24.87 -4.63 1.94
CA ALA A 31 -23.99 -4.00 0.95
C ALA A 31 -23.14 -5.07 0.25
N ARG A 32 -22.74 -4.82 -1.01
CA ARG A 32 -21.77 -5.63 -1.71
C ARG A 32 -20.35 -5.21 -1.32
N LEU A 33 -19.51 -6.17 -0.97
CA LEU A 33 -18.14 -5.94 -0.53
C LEU A 33 -17.16 -6.50 -1.55
N ILE A 34 -16.38 -5.61 -2.17
CA ILE A 34 -15.50 -5.94 -3.30
C ILE A 34 -14.06 -5.61 -2.93
N ALA A 35 -13.16 -6.59 -2.99
CA ALA A 35 -11.73 -6.42 -2.73
C ALA A 35 -10.96 -6.12 -4.02
N LYS A 36 -10.17 -5.04 -4.03
CA LYS A 36 -9.14 -4.76 -5.04
C LYS A 36 -7.84 -5.41 -4.59
N LEU A 37 -7.42 -6.47 -5.27
CA LEU A 37 -6.32 -7.35 -4.83
C LEU A 37 -4.96 -6.91 -5.39
N GLU A 38 -4.27 -6.00 -4.71
CA GLU A 38 -2.97 -5.48 -5.13
C GLU A 38 -1.79 -6.47 -4.97
N LEU A 39 -2.04 -7.58 -4.32
CA LEU A 39 -1.07 -8.68 -4.21
C LEU A 39 -0.76 -9.34 -5.57
N PHE A 40 -1.59 -9.14 -6.58
CA PHE A 40 -1.37 -9.64 -7.94
C PHE A 40 -0.36 -8.82 -8.75
N ASN A 41 0.15 -7.71 -8.24
CA ASN A 41 1.32 -7.09 -8.83
C ASN A 41 2.55 -8.00 -8.73
N PRO A 42 3.52 -7.94 -9.67
CA PRO A 42 4.67 -8.87 -9.75
C PRO A 42 5.49 -8.98 -8.47
N ALA A 43 5.72 -7.87 -7.77
CA ALA A 43 6.41 -7.87 -6.49
C ALA A 43 5.44 -7.96 -5.28
N GLY A 44 4.15 -8.27 -5.52
CA GLY A 44 3.16 -8.67 -4.54
C GLY A 44 2.56 -7.52 -3.72
N SER A 45 2.60 -6.27 -4.21
CA SER A 45 1.94 -5.17 -3.50
C SER A 45 1.55 -3.98 -4.37
N VAL A 46 0.71 -3.12 -3.81
CA VAL A 46 0.33 -1.82 -4.36
C VAL A 46 1.53 -0.90 -4.62
N LYS A 47 2.66 -1.12 -3.95
CA LYS A 47 3.85 -0.29 -4.08
C LYS A 47 4.63 -0.53 -5.37
N ASP A 48 4.35 -1.59 -6.10
CA ASP A 48 4.89 -1.83 -7.43
C ASP A 48 4.49 -0.68 -8.37
N ARG A 49 3.22 -0.25 -8.29
CA ARG A 49 2.69 0.91 -9.03
C ARG A 49 3.43 2.19 -8.68
N VAL A 50 3.63 2.41 -7.40
CA VAL A 50 4.31 3.60 -6.87
C VAL A 50 5.77 3.63 -7.31
N ALA A 51 6.48 2.51 -7.20
CA ALA A 51 7.86 2.37 -7.63
C ALA A 51 8.02 2.66 -9.13
N LEU A 52 7.17 2.05 -9.96
CA LEU A 52 7.17 2.26 -11.41
C LEU A 52 6.91 3.74 -11.75
N ALA A 53 5.92 4.36 -11.11
CA ALA A 53 5.57 5.75 -11.38
C ALA A 53 6.68 6.73 -10.96
N MET A 54 7.30 6.53 -9.79
CA MET A 54 8.40 7.37 -9.32
C MET A 54 9.62 7.27 -10.24
N ILE A 55 9.96 6.07 -10.71
CA ILE A 55 11.08 5.86 -11.65
C ILE A 55 10.74 6.48 -13.01
N ASN A 56 9.54 6.25 -13.56
CA ASN A 56 9.11 6.85 -14.83
C ASN A 56 9.14 8.39 -14.81
N ASP A 57 8.66 8.98 -13.71
CA ASP A 57 8.69 10.43 -13.54
C ASP A 57 10.12 10.97 -13.46
N ALA A 58 10.99 10.30 -12.73
CA ALA A 58 12.39 10.68 -12.61
C ALA A 58 13.15 10.59 -13.94
N GLU A 59 12.92 9.54 -14.74
CA GLU A 59 13.46 9.39 -16.09
C GLU A 59 12.95 10.50 -17.01
N LYS A 60 11.63 10.73 -17.00
CA LYS A 60 10.98 11.77 -17.82
C LYS A 60 11.54 13.18 -17.52
N ARG A 61 11.83 13.46 -16.26
CA ARG A 61 12.44 14.74 -15.84
C ARG A 61 13.95 14.80 -16.06
N GLY A 62 14.59 13.72 -16.50
CA GLY A 62 16.03 13.64 -16.71
C GLY A 62 16.87 13.65 -15.43
N VAL A 63 16.25 13.41 -14.26
CA VAL A 63 16.98 13.32 -12.97
C VAL A 63 17.45 11.90 -12.66
N LEU A 64 16.97 10.92 -13.41
CA LEU A 64 17.40 9.52 -13.34
C LEU A 64 17.95 9.09 -14.70
N SER A 65 19.19 8.61 -14.73
CA SER A 65 19.89 8.07 -15.90
C SER A 65 20.40 6.66 -15.60
N LYS A 66 20.94 5.96 -16.58
CA LYS A 66 21.48 4.60 -16.40
C LYS A 66 22.64 4.54 -15.39
N GLU A 67 23.37 5.64 -15.22
CA GLU A 67 24.48 5.73 -14.26
C GLU A 67 24.02 6.12 -12.86
N SER A 68 22.73 6.38 -12.68
CA SER A 68 22.18 6.84 -11.40
C SER A 68 22.07 5.69 -10.39
N VAL A 69 22.14 6.08 -9.11
CA VAL A 69 21.89 5.19 -7.97
C VAL A 69 20.60 5.64 -7.30
N ILE A 70 19.60 4.76 -7.28
CA ILE A 70 18.35 5.01 -6.56
C ILE A 70 18.59 4.73 -5.07
N ILE A 71 18.16 5.65 -4.21
CA ILE A 71 18.24 5.49 -2.75
C ILE A 71 16.85 5.69 -2.16
N GLU A 72 16.42 4.83 -1.26
CA GLU A 72 15.14 4.99 -0.56
C GLU A 72 15.22 4.52 0.90
N PRO A 73 14.83 5.39 1.86
CA PRO A 73 14.69 4.99 3.26
C PRO A 73 13.35 4.27 3.46
N THR A 74 13.38 2.96 3.45
CA THR A 74 12.16 2.14 3.63
C THR A 74 12.49 0.72 4.06
N SER A 75 11.66 0.14 4.90
CA SER A 75 11.72 -1.27 5.27
C SER A 75 10.54 -2.09 4.72
N GLY A 76 9.66 -1.44 3.96
CA GLY A 76 8.38 -2.00 3.53
C GLY A 76 8.29 -2.31 2.04
N ASN A 77 7.06 -2.43 1.60
CA ASN A 77 6.72 -2.79 0.22
C ASN A 77 7.27 -1.83 -0.84
N THR A 78 7.50 -0.56 -0.50
CA THR A 78 8.12 0.40 -1.43
C THR A 78 9.53 -0.02 -1.81
N GLY A 79 10.33 -0.49 -0.84
CA GLY A 79 11.67 -1.02 -1.12
C GLY A 79 11.64 -2.25 -2.01
N ILE A 80 10.66 -3.13 -1.81
CA ILE A 80 10.50 -4.34 -2.63
C ILE A 80 10.06 -3.96 -4.05
N GLY A 81 9.09 -3.05 -4.20
CA GLY A 81 8.65 -2.56 -5.51
C GLY A 81 9.76 -1.84 -6.28
N LEU A 82 10.51 -0.95 -5.60
CA LEU A 82 11.68 -0.30 -6.19
C LEU A 82 12.75 -1.32 -6.61
N ALA A 83 13.00 -2.36 -5.79
CA ALA A 83 13.97 -3.40 -6.11
C ALA A 83 13.57 -4.21 -7.35
N SER A 84 12.29 -4.54 -7.47
CA SER A 84 11.75 -5.23 -8.65
C SER A 84 11.90 -4.41 -9.93
N VAL A 85 11.48 -3.14 -9.91
CA VAL A 85 11.56 -2.26 -11.09
C VAL A 85 13.02 -1.91 -11.42
N ALA A 86 13.86 -1.65 -10.41
CA ALA A 86 15.27 -1.38 -10.60
C ALA A 86 15.99 -2.58 -11.25
N ALA A 87 15.71 -3.80 -10.79
CA ALA A 87 16.23 -5.03 -11.40
C ALA A 87 15.80 -5.15 -12.87
N ALA A 88 14.52 -4.92 -13.18
CA ALA A 88 13.98 -5.01 -14.54
C ALA A 88 14.62 -3.98 -15.50
N ARG A 89 15.04 -2.81 -14.99
CA ARG A 89 15.63 -1.70 -15.79
C ARG A 89 17.15 -1.61 -15.68
N GLY A 90 17.78 -2.42 -14.83
CA GLY A 90 19.23 -2.41 -14.64
C GLY A 90 19.76 -1.23 -13.81
N TYR A 91 18.93 -0.64 -12.94
CA TYR A 91 19.36 0.40 -12.02
C TYR A 91 20.04 -0.16 -10.77
N LYS A 92 21.04 0.59 -10.26
CA LYS A 92 21.56 0.36 -8.92
C LYS A 92 20.59 0.89 -7.88
N LEU A 93 20.30 0.10 -6.84
CA LEU A 93 19.40 0.48 -5.78
C LEU A 93 20.04 0.25 -4.41
N ILE A 94 19.97 1.27 -3.56
CA ILE A 94 20.35 1.21 -2.14
C ILE A 94 19.08 1.43 -1.32
N ILE A 95 18.72 0.45 -0.49
CA ILE A 95 17.65 0.58 0.50
C ILE A 95 18.28 0.83 1.87
N VAL A 96 17.84 1.88 2.52
CA VAL A 96 18.25 2.22 3.88
C VAL A 96 17.12 1.86 4.84
N MET A 97 17.41 1.03 5.84
CA MET A 97 16.38 0.58 6.78
C MET A 97 16.95 0.34 8.19
N PRO A 98 16.11 0.42 9.24
CA PRO A 98 16.52 0.04 10.59
C PRO A 98 16.93 -1.43 10.66
N ASP A 99 17.94 -1.75 11.47
CA ASP A 99 18.42 -3.13 11.67
C ASP A 99 17.46 -4.02 12.48
N SER A 100 16.41 -3.44 13.04
CA SER A 100 15.30 -4.14 13.71
C SER A 100 14.26 -4.73 12.76
N MET A 101 14.35 -4.46 11.45
CA MET A 101 13.38 -4.92 10.47
C MET A 101 13.53 -6.40 10.13
N SER A 102 12.41 -7.04 9.70
CA SER A 102 12.35 -8.47 9.46
C SER A 102 13.37 -8.98 8.45
N VAL A 103 13.89 -10.18 8.70
CA VAL A 103 14.88 -10.85 7.85
C VAL A 103 14.28 -11.16 6.47
N GLU A 104 13.01 -11.56 6.42
CA GLU A 104 12.31 -11.93 5.19
C GLU A 104 12.29 -10.76 4.19
N ARG A 105 11.95 -9.55 4.65
CA ARG A 105 11.94 -8.35 3.79
C ARG A 105 13.32 -8.00 3.26
N ARG A 106 14.36 -8.16 4.10
CA ARG A 106 15.76 -7.97 3.67
C ARG A 106 16.15 -8.97 2.60
N GLN A 107 15.75 -10.23 2.77
CA GLN A 107 16.04 -11.31 1.80
C GLN A 107 15.36 -11.07 0.47
N ILE A 108 14.08 -10.64 0.46
CA ILE A 108 13.36 -10.33 -0.78
C ILE A 108 14.07 -9.19 -1.54
N MET A 109 14.41 -8.09 -0.87
CA MET A 109 15.10 -6.96 -1.53
C MET A 109 16.48 -7.36 -2.07
N LYS A 110 17.26 -8.16 -1.31
CA LYS A 110 18.54 -8.69 -1.77
C LYS A 110 18.38 -9.65 -2.96
N ALA A 111 17.33 -10.45 -2.99
CA ALA A 111 17.05 -11.37 -4.10
C ALA A 111 16.80 -10.63 -5.42
N TYR A 112 16.24 -9.40 -5.36
CA TYR A 112 16.15 -8.49 -6.51
C TYR A 112 17.45 -7.75 -6.82
N GLY A 113 18.52 -7.92 -6.03
CA GLY A 113 19.82 -7.27 -6.25
C GLY A 113 19.99 -5.92 -5.56
N ALA A 114 19.08 -5.51 -4.68
CA ALA A 114 19.23 -4.27 -3.93
C ALA A 114 20.37 -4.37 -2.90
N GLN A 115 21.16 -3.31 -2.78
CA GLN A 115 22.10 -3.13 -1.68
C GLN A 115 21.35 -2.63 -0.44
N LEU A 116 21.58 -3.26 0.71
CA LEU A 116 20.98 -2.83 1.98
C LEU A 116 22.01 -2.12 2.84
N VAL A 117 21.62 -0.96 3.37
CA VAL A 117 22.35 -0.21 4.38
C VAL A 117 21.49 -0.12 5.63
N LEU A 118 22.02 -0.62 6.75
CA LEU A 118 21.26 -0.70 8.01
C LEU A 118 21.57 0.54 8.86
N SER A 119 20.50 1.19 9.35
CA SER A 119 20.58 2.26 10.36
C SER A 119 20.28 1.68 11.75
N PRO A 120 20.73 2.34 12.83
CA PRO A 120 20.40 1.88 14.20
C PRO A 120 18.89 1.79 14.43
N GLY A 121 18.40 0.62 14.85
CA GLY A 121 16.98 0.34 15.05
C GLY A 121 16.29 1.28 16.04
N ALA A 122 17.02 1.71 17.06
CA ALA A 122 16.53 2.66 18.07
C ALA A 122 16.12 4.04 17.47
N LYS A 123 16.69 4.42 16.30
CA LYS A 123 16.32 5.66 15.60
C LYS A 123 15.11 5.50 14.66
N GLY A 124 14.64 4.27 14.42
CA GLY A 124 13.51 3.98 13.54
C GLY A 124 13.62 4.57 12.14
N LEU A 125 12.48 4.90 11.53
CA LEU A 125 12.41 5.51 10.20
C LEU A 125 13.14 6.86 10.09
N PRO A 126 13.07 7.78 11.07
CA PRO A 126 13.83 9.02 11.02
C PRO A 126 15.34 8.81 10.87
N GLY A 127 15.91 7.81 11.56
CA GLY A 127 17.33 7.47 11.42
C GLY A 127 17.68 6.90 10.05
N ALA A 128 16.78 6.16 9.44
CA ALA A 128 16.97 5.67 8.06
C ALA A 128 16.92 6.83 7.04
N ILE A 129 16.02 7.79 7.23
CA ILE A 129 15.91 8.99 6.39
C ILE A 129 17.19 9.83 6.49
N GLU A 130 17.69 10.08 7.70
CA GLU A 130 18.95 10.82 7.92
C GLU A 130 20.10 10.15 7.18
N LEU A 131 20.26 8.84 7.34
CA LEU A 131 21.33 8.08 6.70
C LEU A 131 21.19 8.04 5.17
N ALA A 132 19.97 7.92 4.65
CA ALA A 132 19.72 7.98 3.20
C ALA A 132 20.12 9.33 2.60
N ASN A 133 19.82 10.44 3.28
CA ASN A 133 20.23 11.77 2.86
C ASN A 133 21.76 11.94 2.88
N GLN A 134 22.46 11.43 3.90
CA GLN A 134 23.93 11.44 3.97
C GLN A 134 24.55 10.63 2.83
N LEU A 135 24.01 9.45 2.54
CA LEU A 135 24.46 8.62 1.42
C LEU A 135 24.21 9.31 0.08
N ALA A 136 23.05 9.93 -0.11
CA ALA A 136 22.74 10.65 -1.33
C ALA A 136 23.71 11.83 -1.55
N ALA A 137 24.02 12.60 -0.50
CA ALA A 137 24.96 13.70 -0.58
C ALA A 137 26.39 13.27 -0.96
N SER A 138 26.78 12.04 -0.64
CA SER A 138 28.12 11.47 -0.93
C SER A 138 28.15 10.56 -2.16
N THR A 139 27.01 10.27 -2.77
CA THR A 139 26.91 9.37 -3.94
C THR A 139 26.61 10.19 -5.20
N PRO A 140 27.55 10.28 -6.15
CA PRO A 140 27.32 10.97 -7.41
C PRO A 140 26.11 10.38 -8.16
N ASN A 141 25.34 11.25 -8.83
CA ASN A 141 24.16 10.86 -9.61
C ASN A 141 23.12 10.06 -8.81
N SER A 142 23.03 10.28 -7.49
CA SER A 142 22.02 9.64 -6.67
C SER A 142 20.64 10.29 -6.85
N PHE A 143 19.60 9.48 -6.70
CA PHE A 143 18.20 9.89 -6.72
C PHE A 143 17.46 9.28 -5.52
N ILE A 144 16.88 10.12 -4.66
CA ILE A 144 15.99 9.68 -3.60
C ILE A 144 14.55 9.63 -4.16
N ALA A 145 13.91 8.46 -4.13
CA ALA A 145 12.58 8.29 -4.68
C ALA A 145 11.51 9.05 -3.87
N GLY A 146 11.62 9.05 -2.53
CA GLY A 146 10.87 9.96 -1.65
C GLY A 146 9.37 9.69 -1.57
N GLN A 147 8.96 8.48 -1.24
CA GLN A 147 7.57 8.03 -1.28
C GLN A 147 6.55 8.92 -0.52
N PHE A 148 6.97 9.66 0.50
CA PHE A 148 6.09 10.51 1.32
C PHE A 148 5.90 11.93 0.78
N VAL A 149 6.75 12.34 -0.17
CA VAL A 149 6.77 13.70 -0.72
C VAL A 149 6.67 13.74 -2.24
N ASN A 150 6.83 12.60 -2.92
CA ASN A 150 6.86 12.50 -4.37
C ASN A 150 5.42 12.42 -4.96
N PRO A 151 4.98 13.43 -5.73
CA PRO A 151 3.64 13.43 -6.31
C PRO A 151 3.39 12.30 -7.33
N ALA A 152 4.44 11.68 -7.87
CA ALA A 152 4.29 10.52 -8.75
C ALA A 152 3.61 9.33 -8.03
N ASN A 153 3.71 9.23 -6.69
CA ASN A 153 2.98 8.26 -5.89
C ASN A 153 1.46 8.45 -6.02
N VAL A 154 0.98 9.68 -5.88
CA VAL A 154 -0.45 10.01 -6.07
C VAL A 154 -0.87 9.76 -7.53
N MET A 155 -0.04 10.19 -8.48
CA MET A 155 -0.33 10.03 -9.91
C MET A 155 -0.41 8.56 -10.33
N ALA A 156 0.37 7.65 -9.73
CA ALA A 156 0.27 6.22 -9.96
C ALA A 156 -1.17 5.72 -9.76
N HIS A 157 -1.81 6.15 -8.69
CA HIS A 157 -3.16 5.73 -8.34
C HIS A 157 -4.25 6.49 -9.10
N TYR A 158 -4.03 7.77 -9.36
CA TYR A 158 -4.94 8.57 -10.16
C TYR A 158 -5.06 8.05 -11.58
N THR A 159 -3.94 7.64 -12.19
CA THR A 159 -3.90 7.20 -13.59
C THR A 159 -4.15 5.70 -13.80
N THR A 160 -4.10 4.89 -12.74
CA THR A 160 -4.26 3.43 -12.86
C THR A 160 -5.31 2.87 -11.90
N THR A 161 -5.09 2.91 -10.59
CA THR A 161 -5.95 2.26 -9.59
C THR A 161 -7.39 2.80 -9.63
N GLY A 162 -7.55 4.13 -9.69
CA GLY A 162 -8.86 4.78 -9.79
C GLY A 162 -9.63 4.36 -11.05
N PRO A 163 -9.06 4.53 -12.25
CA PRO A 163 -9.66 4.05 -13.50
C PRO A 163 -10.01 2.57 -13.51
N GLU A 164 -9.13 1.70 -12.99
CA GLU A 164 -9.37 0.27 -12.92
C GLU A 164 -10.57 -0.06 -12.04
N ILE A 165 -10.69 0.54 -10.85
CA ILE A 165 -11.83 0.35 -9.95
C ILE A 165 -13.12 0.83 -10.62
N TYR A 166 -13.12 2.03 -11.15
CA TYR A 166 -14.30 2.62 -11.77
C TYR A 166 -14.81 1.80 -12.94
N SER A 167 -13.90 1.39 -13.85
CA SER A 167 -14.22 0.55 -15.00
C SER A 167 -14.73 -0.84 -14.59
N ALA A 168 -14.07 -1.51 -13.65
CA ALA A 168 -14.44 -2.86 -13.22
C ALA A 168 -15.77 -2.93 -12.46
N THR A 169 -16.22 -1.81 -11.90
CA THR A 169 -17.53 -1.69 -11.23
C THR A 169 -18.62 -1.08 -12.14
N ASP A 170 -18.36 -0.89 -13.43
CA ASP A 170 -19.26 -0.16 -14.35
C ASP A 170 -19.66 1.21 -13.79
N GLY A 171 -18.77 1.87 -13.08
CA GLY A 171 -19.01 3.16 -12.43
C GLY A 171 -19.95 3.12 -11.22
N LYS A 172 -20.26 1.94 -10.70
CA LYS A 172 -21.25 1.75 -9.60
C LYS A 172 -20.62 1.69 -8.21
N VAL A 173 -19.34 2.01 -8.07
CA VAL A 173 -18.72 2.12 -6.75
C VAL A 173 -19.34 3.27 -5.97
N ASP A 174 -19.84 2.99 -4.74
CA ASP A 174 -20.42 3.99 -3.85
C ASP A 174 -19.45 4.43 -2.75
N ILE A 175 -18.63 3.50 -2.26
CA ILE A 175 -17.68 3.74 -1.17
C ILE A 175 -16.33 3.10 -1.53
N PHE A 176 -15.26 3.88 -1.41
CA PHE A 176 -13.87 3.40 -1.53
C PHE A 176 -13.17 3.44 -0.17
N VAL A 177 -12.60 2.31 0.25
CA VAL A 177 -11.93 2.15 1.55
C VAL A 177 -10.46 1.83 1.35
N ALA A 178 -9.58 2.59 1.97
CA ALA A 178 -8.13 2.34 1.92
C ALA A 178 -7.41 2.72 3.20
N GLY A 179 -6.44 1.91 3.61
CA GLY A 179 -5.50 2.23 4.68
C GLY A 179 -4.54 3.35 4.28
N VAL A 180 -4.23 4.25 5.22
CA VAL A 180 -3.37 5.41 4.97
C VAL A 180 -1.95 5.15 5.49
N GLY A 181 -1.02 4.86 4.58
CA GLY A 181 0.42 4.83 4.83
C GLY A 181 1.08 6.12 4.35
N THR A 182 1.45 6.20 3.06
CA THR A 182 1.97 7.42 2.43
C THR A 182 0.87 8.40 2.00
N GLY A 183 -0.38 7.95 1.94
CA GLY A 183 -1.50 8.74 1.46
C GLY A 183 -1.71 8.72 -0.05
N GLY A 184 -0.74 8.22 -0.83
CA GLY A 184 -0.84 8.22 -2.30
C GLY A 184 -2.04 7.45 -2.84
N THR A 185 -2.31 6.27 -2.30
CA THR A 185 -3.44 5.42 -2.72
C THR A 185 -4.78 6.13 -2.56
N ILE A 186 -5.06 6.62 -1.35
CA ILE A 186 -6.37 7.24 -1.05
C ILE A 186 -6.53 8.57 -1.78
N THR A 187 -5.46 9.38 -1.86
CA THR A 187 -5.48 10.66 -2.56
C THR A 187 -5.70 10.47 -4.05
N GLY A 188 -4.88 9.65 -4.71
CA GLY A 188 -4.95 9.46 -6.16
C GLY A 188 -6.22 8.76 -6.61
N THR A 189 -6.57 7.63 -5.96
CA THR A 189 -7.79 6.89 -6.28
C THR A 189 -9.03 7.70 -5.93
N GLY A 190 -9.07 8.30 -4.74
CA GLY A 190 -10.21 9.11 -4.29
C GLY A 190 -10.47 10.32 -5.20
N LYS A 191 -9.40 11.02 -5.61
CA LYS A 191 -9.50 12.12 -6.56
C LYS A 191 -10.14 11.67 -7.88
N TYR A 192 -9.61 10.61 -8.49
CA TYR A 192 -10.18 10.10 -9.74
C TYR A 192 -11.66 9.71 -9.59
N LEU A 193 -11.99 8.93 -8.55
CA LEU A 193 -13.36 8.48 -8.32
C LEU A 193 -14.33 9.63 -8.09
N LYS A 194 -13.98 10.62 -7.27
CA LYS A 194 -14.82 11.81 -7.02
C LYS A 194 -14.98 12.72 -8.25
N GLU A 195 -13.99 12.77 -9.13
CA GLU A 195 -14.12 13.45 -10.42
C GLU A 195 -15.13 12.76 -11.37
N GLN A 196 -15.23 11.42 -11.30
CA GLN A 196 -16.24 10.67 -12.06
C GLN A 196 -17.63 10.81 -11.44
N ASN A 197 -17.72 10.76 -10.11
CA ASN A 197 -18.96 10.92 -9.36
C ASN A 197 -18.67 11.48 -7.96
N SER A 198 -19.00 12.74 -7.75
CA SER A 198 -18.76 13.44 -6.49
C SER A 198 -19.49 12.85 -5.27
N LYS A 199 -20.46 11.96 -5.49
CA LYS A 199 -21.20 11.26 -4.43
C LYS A 199 -20.44 10.04 -3.87
N ILE A 200 -19.39 9.59 -4.55
CA ILE A 200 -18.57 8.47 -4.05
C ILE A 200 -17.90 8.90 -2.74
N LYS A 201 -18.14 8.13 -1.69
CA LYS A 201 -17.50 8.32 -0.39
C LYS A 201 -16.12 7.67 -0.38
N VAL A 202 -15.15 8.39 0.16
CA VAL A 202 -13.78 7.91 0.37
C VAL A 202 -13.55 7.78 1.87
N VAL A 203 -13.17 6.58 2.32
CA VAL A 203 -12.98 6.27 3.74
C VAL A 203 -11.52 5.90 4.00
N ALA A 204 -10.91 6.68 4.89
CA ALA A 204 -9.55 6.46 5.35
C ALA A 204 -9.51 5.49 6.53
N VAL A 205 -8.55 4.57 6.52
CA VAL A 205 -8.31 3.67 7.66
C VAL A 205 -6.98 3.99 8.30
N GLU A 206 -6.98 4.16 9.62
CA GLU A 206 -5.77 4.38 10.42
C GLU A 206 -5.73 3.43 11.63
N PRO A 207 -4.55 3.19 12.25
CA PRO A 207 -4.47 2.41 13.49
C PRO A 207 -5.12 3.15 14.66
N ALA A 208 -5.98 2.46 15.42
CA ALA A 208 -6.62 3.05 16.60
C ALA A 208 -5.63 3.46 17.69
N ALA A 209 -4.47 2.79 17.78
CA ALA A 209 -3.40 3.13 18.71
C ALA A 209 -2.53 4.31 18.22
N SER A 210 -2.66 4.72 16.96
CA SER A 210 -1.92 5.85 16.37
C SER A 210 -2.87 6.69 15.48
N PRO A 211 -3.92 7.31 16.07
CA PRO A 211 -4.95 8.03 15.33
C PRO A 211 -4.48 9.44 14.93
N VAL A 212 -3.48 9.49 14.06
CA VAL A 212 -2.84 10.74 13.62
C VAL A 212 -3.79 11.59 12.80
N LEU A 213 -4.57 10.96 11.91
CA LEU A 213 -5.46 11.70 11.01
C LEU A 213 -6.69 12.23 11.74
N SER A 214 -7.29 11.44 12.64
CA SER A 214 -8.50 11.81 13.34
C SER A 214 -8.27 12.62 14.62
N LYS A 215 -7.12 12.39 15.32
CA LYS A 215 -6.86 12.99 16.65
C LYS A 215 -5.52 13.70 16.79
N GLY A 216 -4.64 13.65 15.76
CA GLY A 216 -3.30 14.23 15.84
C GLY A 216 -2.34 13.51 16.80
N VAL A 217 -2.67 12.29 17.23
CA VAL A 217 -1.92 11.53 18.23
C VAL A 217 -1.21 10.34 17.57
N LYS A 218 0.12 10.23 17.76
CA LYS A 218 0.90 9.08 17.32
C LYS A 218 1.14 8.12 18.49
N GLY A 219 1.16 6.82 18.19
CA GLY A 219 1.47 5.78 19.16
C GLY A 219 2.03 4.51 18.48
N PRO A 220 2.59 3.57 19.26
CA PRO A 220 3.01 2.28 18.74
C PRO A 220 1.80 1.44 18.36
N HIS A 221 1.89 0.73 17.22
CA HIS A 221 0.85 -0.17 16.74
C HIS A 221 1.45 -1.32 15.92
N GLY A 222 0.69 -2.41 15.75
CA GLY A 222 1.08 -3.61 15.00
C GLY A 222 0.64 -3.64 13.55
N ILE A 223 -0.13 -2.67 13.06
CA ILE A 223 -0.65 -2.65 11.68
C ILE A 223 0.43 -2.15 10.72
N GLN A 224 1.30 -3.06 10.27
CA GLN A 224 2.37 -2.71 9.33
C GLN A 224 1.80 -2.21 8.00
N GLY A 225 2.44 -1.17 7.43
CA GLY A 225 2.11 -0.63 6.10
C GLY A 225 1.25 0.63 6.11
N ILE A 226 0.60 0.95 7.23
CA ILE A 226 -0.16 2.19 7.45
C ILE A 226 0.26 2.87 8.75
N GLY A 227 -0.25 4.07 9.02
CA GLY A 227 0.02 4.76 10.29
C GLY A 227 1.47 5.21 10.44
N ALA A 228 1.98 6.05 9.53
CA ALA A 228 3.39 6.51 9.52
C ALA A 228 3.80 7.34 10.75
N GLY A 229 2.86 7.72 11.61
CA GLY A 229 3.10 8.55 12.80
C GLY A 229 3.17 10.06 12.51
N PHE A 230 2.88 10.45 11.30
CA PHE A 230 2.77 11.85 10.83
C PHE A 230 1.81 11.91 9.63
N VAL A 231 1.36 13.11 9.27
CA VAL A 231 0.58 13.36 8.05
C VAL A 231 1.55 13.53 6.89
N PRO A 232 1.54 12.64 5.87
CA PRO A 232 2.44 12.76 4.72
C PRO A 232 2.13 13.97 3.85
N ASP A 233 3.16 14.58 3.24
CA ASP A 233 3.00 15.79 2.42
C ASP A 233 2.10 15.58 1.19
N ILE A 234 2.11 14.35 0.63
CA ILE A 234 1.30 14.00 -0.55
C ILE A 234 -0.14 13.60 -0.21
N LEU A 235 -0.50 13.51 1.08
CA LEU A 235 -1.87 13.20 1.48
C LEU A 235 -2.75 14.45 1.36
N ASP A 236 -3.75 14.38 0.51
CA ASP A 236 -4.84 15.35 0.52
C ASP A 236 -5.82 15.01 1.65
N THR A 237 -5.75 15.74 2.74
CA THR A 237 -6.63 15.53 3.90
C THR A 237 -8.10 15.93 3.66
N GLY A 238 -8.40 16.59 2.55
CA GLY A 238 -9.76 16.90 2.12
C GLY A 238 -10.40 15.83 1.24
N ILE A 239 -9.65 14.78 0.86
CA ILE A 239 -10.14 13.77 -0.10
C ILE A 239 -11.09 12.75 0.54
N TYR A 240 -10.88 12.40 1.79
CA TYR A 240 -11.71 11.43 2.50
C TYR A 240 -12.87 12.11 3.26
N ASP A 241 -14.00 11.41 3.30
CA ASP A 241 -15.23 11.86 3.94
C ASP A 241 -15.35 11.33 5.37
N GLU A 242 -14.64 10.24 5.67
CA GLU A 242 -14.66 9.57 6.97
C GLU A 242 -13.30 8.92 7.27
N ILE A 243 -12.96 8.84 8.56
CA ILE A 243 -11.79 8.10 9.05
C ILE A 243 -12.28 7.03 10.03
N ILE A 244 -11.87 5.78 9.81
CA ILE A 244 -12.16 4.65 10.68
C ILE A 244 -10.86 4.17 11.35
N PRO A 245 -10.69 4.40 12.66
CA PRO A 245 -9.59 3.84 13.42
C PRO A 245 -9.83 2.35 13.69
N VAL A 246 -8.86 1.48 13.34
CA VAL A 246 -8.95 0.03 13.52
C VAL A 246 -7.93 -0.45 14.54
N LYS A 247 -8.33 -1.36 15.42
CA LYS A 247 -7.43 -1.99 16.41
C LYS A 247 -6.56 -3.07 15.75
N ASP A 248 -5.41 -3.33 16.36
CA ASP A 248 -4.48 -4.36 15.89
C ASP A 248 -5.14 -5.75 15.85
N GLU A 249 -5.93 -6.09 16.87
CA GLU A 249 -6.63 -7.37 17.00
C GLU A 249 -7.63 -7.56 15.84
N ASP A 250 -8.37 -6.52 15.50
CA ASP A 250 -9.33 -6.54 14.39
C ASP A 250 -8.60 -6.71 13.05
N ALA A 251 -7.49 -6.00 12.86
CA ALA A 251 -6.68 -6.14 11.66
C ALA A 251 -6.15 -7.57 11.47
N PHE A 252 -5.71 -8.22 12.54
CA PHE A 252 -5.27 -9.62 12.51
C PHE A 252 -6.45 -10.58 12.25
N ALA A 253 -7.57 -10.39 12.94
CA ALA A 253 -8.75 -11.25 12.80
C ALA A 253 -9.31 -11.22 11.37
N TYR A 254 -9.50 -10.03 10.81
CA TYR A 254 -10.03 -9.89 9.46
C TYR A 254 -9.01 -10.29 8.38
N GLY A 255 -7.71 -10.12 8.62
CA GLY A 255 -6.67 -10.63 7.73
C GLY A 255 -6.68 -12.17 7.65
N ARG A 256 -6.82 -12.88 8.79
CA ARG A 256 -7.01 -14.34 8.83
C ARG A 256 -8.32 -14.77 8.19
N MET A 257 -9.38 -14.01 8.43
CA MET A 257 -10.70 -14.28 7.85
C MET A 257 -10.66 -14.27 6.32
N MET A 258 -9.95 -13.33 5.71
CA MET A 258 -9.78 -13.27 4.25
C MET A 258 -9.18 -14.58 3.71
N GLY A 259 -8.15 -15.11 4.37
CA GLY A 259 -7.56 -16.40 4.00
C GLY A 259 -8.51 -17.57 4.20
N ARG A 260 -9.20 -17.63 5.36
CA ARG A 260 -10.03 -18.76 5.74
C ARG A 260 -11.38 -18.81 5.01
N LYS A 261 -11.94 -17.67 4.64
CA LYS A 261 -13.28 -17.57 4.01
C LYS A 261 -13.21 -17.37 2.51
N GLU A 262 -12.29 -16.54 2.03
CA GLU A 262 -12.20 -16.18 0.60
C GLU A 262 -11.00 -16.84 -0.12
N GLY A 263 -10.14 -17.56 0.61
CA GLY A 263 -8.99 -18.27 0.03
C GLY A 263 -7.85 -17.37 -0.43
N VAL A 264 -7.77 -16.13 0.07
CA VAL A 264 -6.74 -15.16 -0.31
C VAL A 264 -5.95 -14.70 0.91
N LEU A 265 -4.65 -15.00 0.95
CA LEU A 265 -3.76 -14.53 2.01
C LEU A 265 -3.37 -13.06 1.76
N VAL A 266 -3.69 -12.21 2.72
CA VAL A 266 -3.43 -10.77 2.66
C VAL A 266 -2.61 -10.28 3.86
N GLY A 267 -1.97 -9.11 3.74
CA GLY A 267 -1.20 -8.52 4.82
C GLY A 267 -2.07 -7.87 5.91
N ILE A 268 -1.42 -7.41 6.99
CA ILE A 268 -2.08 -6.86 8.17
C ILE A 268 -2.93 -5.62 7.84
N SER A 269 -2.40 -4.71 7.02
CA SER A 269 -3.15 -3.51 6.63
C SER A 269 -4.35 -3.80 5.73
N SER A 270 -4.33 -4.94 5.00
CA SER A 270 -5.50 -5.43 4.27
C SER A 270 -6.60 -5.87 5.24
N GLY A 271 -6.23 -6.57 6.32
CA GLY A 271 -7.16 -6.93 7.38
C GLY A 271 -7.78 -5.71 8.06
N ALA A 272 -6.98 -4.67 8.31
CA ALA A 272 -7.50 -3.41 8.85
C ALA A 272 -8.50 -2.73 7.89
N ALA A 273 -8.18 -2.67 6.60
CA ALA A 273 -9.08 -2.11 5.60
C ALA A 273 -10.39 -2.93 5.49
N LEU A 274 -10.29 -4.27 5.56
CA LEU A 274 -11.45 -5.16 5.56
C LEU A 274 -12.34 -4.97 6.78
N ALA A 275 -11.76 -4.83 7.97
CA ALA A 275 -12.52 -4.57 9.20
C ALA A 275 -13.37 -3.30 9.08
N ALA A 276 -12.76 -2.21 8.59
CA ALA A 276 -13.47 -0.96 8.34
C ALA A 276 -14.57 -1.10 7.26
N ALA A 277 -14.27 -1.85 6.19
CA ALA A 277 -15.24 -2.07 5.11
C ALA A 277 -16.45 -2.91 5.57
N VAL A 278 -16.24 -3.92 6.41
CA VAL A 278 -17.33 -4.70 7.02
C VAL A 278 -18.14 -3.86 7.99
N GLU A 279 -17.50 -2.99 8.80
CA GLU A 279 -18.22 -2.03 9.65
C GLU A 279 -19.15 -1.13 8.82
N LEU A 280 -18.65 -0.57 7.71
CA LEU A 280 -19.46 0.23 6.78
C LEU A 280 -20.59 -0.57 6.16
N ALA A 281 -20.33 -1.82 5.76
CA ALA A 281 -21.32 -2.69 5.11
C ALA A 281 -22.45 -3.12 6.04
N LYS A 282 -22.24 -3.09 7.36
CA LYS A 282 -23.28 -3.36 8.39
C LYS A 282 -24.21 -2.17 8.63
N ARG A 283 -23.87 -0.97 8.16
CA ARG A 283 -24.71 0.21 8.39
C ARG A 283 -25.92 0.20 7.47
N GLU A 284 -27.11 0.40 8.01
CA GLU A 284 -28.37 0.38 7.26
C GLU A 284 -28.41 1.37 6.09
N GLU A 285 -27.78 2.55 6.24
CA GLU A 285 -27.70 3.55 5.18
C GLU A 285 -26.84 3.11 3.99
N ASN A 286 -26.09 2.03 4.14
CA ASN A 286 -25.26 1.45 3.08
C ASN A 286 -25.89 0.21 2.43
N ALA A 287 -27.12 -0.15 2.79
CA ALA A 287 -27.81 -1.25 2.14
C ALA A 287 -27.90 -1.04 0.62
N GLY A 288 -27.56 -2.09 -0.14
CA GLY A 288 -27.56 -2.09 -1.60
C GLY A 288 -26.35 -1.38 -2.26
N LYS A 289 -25.48 -0.73 -1.49
CA LYS A 289 -24.29 -0.06 -2.02
C LYS A 289 -23.14 -1.01 -2.35
N GLN A 290 -22.26 -0.58 -3.25
CA GLN A 290 -21.02 -1.26 -3.56
C GLN A 290 -19.84 -0.58 -2.82
N ILE A 291 -19.20 -1.35 -1.94
CA ILE A 291 -18.04 -0.92 -1.16
C ILE A 291 -16.80 -1.60 -1.73
N VAL A 292 -15.88 -0.82 -2.28
CA VAL A 292 -14.59 -1.31 -2.77
C VAL A 292 -13.52 -1.06 -1.71
N VAL A 293 -12.87 -2.13 -1.26
CA VAL A 293 -11.79 -2.09 -0.30
C VAL A 293 -10.47 -2.50 -0.96
N LEU A 294 -9.43 -1.70 -0.80
CA LEU A 294 -8.12 -2.01 -1.35
C LEU A 294 -7.32 -2.90 -0.38
N MET A 295 -6.86 -4.06 -0.89
CA MET A 295 -5.99 -5.01 -0.20
C MET A 295 -4.55 -4.78 -0.67
N PRO A 296 -3.68 -4.11 0.13
CA PRO A 296 -2.41 -3.59 -0.36
C PRO A 296 -1.38 -4.63 -0.76
N ASP A 297 -1.34 -5.80 -0.10
CA ASP A 297 -0.26 -6.76 -0.32
C ASP A 297 -0.62 -8.21 0.06
N THR A 298 0.30 -9.13 -0.31
CA THR A 298 0.23 -10.55 0.02
C THR A 298 0.48 -10.84 1.50
N GLY A 299 -0.17 -11.90 2.02
CA GLY A 299 0.04 -12.41 3.37
C GLY A 299 1.38 -13.14 3.58
N ASP A 300 2.03 -13.59 2.51
CA ASP A 300 3.28 -14.40 2.59
C ASP A 300 4.42 -13.70 3.34
N ARG A 301 4.39 -12.37 3.40
CA ARG A 301 5.38 -11.54 4.11
C ARG A 301 5.16 -11.46 5.61
N TYR A 302 4.09 -12.09 6.12
CA TYR A 302 3.63 -11.94 7.50
C TYR A 302 3.47 -13.28 8.23
N LEU A 303 3.93 -14.41 7.61
CA LEU A 303 3.76 -15.75 8.16
C LEU A 303 4.40 -15.92 9.54
N SER A 304 5.51 -15.20 9.82
CA SER A 304 6.20 -15.19 11.12
C SER A 304 5.66 -14.14 12.10
N THR A 305 4.57 -13.42 11.74
CA THR A 305 3.99 -12.37 12.59
C THR A 305 2.73 -12.86 13.30
N LYS A 306 2.22 -12.05 14.25
CA LYS A 306 0.95 -12.29 14.96
C LYS A 306 -0.26 -12.44 14.02
N LEU A 307 -0.16 -12.04 12.74
CA LEU A 307 -1.24 -12.25 11.78
C LEU A 307 -1.54 -13.73 11.59
N PHE A 308 -0.48 -14.55 11.42
CA PHE A 308 -0.60 -15.98 11.16
C PHE A 308 0.08 -16.86 12.22
N ALA A 309 0.76 -16.26 13.22
CA ALA A 309 1.20 -17.04 14.35
C ALA A 309 -0.03 -17.74 14.94
N ALA A 310 0.02 -19.06 14.96
CA ALA A 310 -1.06 -19.87 15.48
C ALA A 310 -1.39 -19.39 16.91
N ASP A 311 -2.67 -19.18 17.19
CA ASP A 311 -3.14 -19.47 18.52
C ASP A 311 -2.79 -20.95 18.70
N GLU A 312 -1.77 -21.27 19.48
CA GLU A 312 -1.50 -22.63 19.91
C GLU A 312 -2.72 -23.04 20.73
N ASP A 313 -3.68 -23.72 20.07
CA ASP A 313 -4.78 -24.41 20.72
C ASP A 313 -4.25 -25.69 21.40
#